data_67428114fae5b67f650df3ca1e8f0bba
#
_entry.id   67428114fae5b67f650df3ca1e8f0bba
#
_cell.length_a   1.000
_cell.length_b   1.000
_cell.length_c   1.000
_cell.angle_alpha   90.00
_cell.angle_beta   90.00
_cell.angle_gamma   90.00
#
_symmetry.space_group_name_H-M   'P 1'
#
loop_
_entity.id
_entity.type
_entity.pdbx_description
1 polymer ?
#
loop_
_entity_poly.entity_id
_entity_poly.type
_entity_poly.pdbx_seq_one_letter_code
_entity_poly.pdbx_strand_id
1 'polypeptide(L)'
;MLSTVISVLIVILGVLGLVSLPITQFPDIAPPTVSVRTSYTGANAQTVLNSVIAPLEEAINGVENMDYMTSTATNTGDATIEITFKQGTDPDMAAVNVQNRVSKAQGFLPSEVTKVGVQTSKRQTSMLIVFSIVDNSGNYSRQFIENYAKINIIPQVQRIPGVGDAMVMGADYSMRIWLDPQRMADYNLMPSDFSQALAEQNIEAAPGSIGERENQSRQYTLRYRGRLSTQEEFENIVLRSNPDGTI
;
A
#
# COMPACT_ATOMS: atom_id res chain seq x y z
N MET A 1 -2.25 -42.64 51.19
CA MET A 1 -1.93 -42.97 49.80
C MET A 1 -3.02 -42.50 48.81
N LEU A 2 -4.29 -42.82 49.00
CA LEU A 2 -5.36 -42.34 48.07
C LEU A 2 -5.48 -40.82 47.99
N SER A 3 -5.39 -40.14 49.14
CA SER A 3 -5.48 -38.68 49.25
C SER A 3 -4.32 -37.95 48.52
N THR A 4 -3.12 -38.49 48.58
CA THR A 4 -1.95 -37.90 47.90
C THR A 4 -2.06 -38.05 46.35
N VAL A 5 -2.59 -39.17 45.89
CA VAL A 5 -2.82 -39.41 44.44
C VAL A 5 -3.87 -38.44 43.90
N ILE A 6 -4.99 -38.27 44.65
CA ILE A 6 -6.04 -37.31 44.27
C ILE A 6 -5.52 -35.89 44.25
N SER A 7 -4.71 -35.48 45.26
CA SER A 7 -4.12 -34.15 45.32
C SER A 7 -3.19 -33.87 44.13
N VAL A 8 -2.35 -34.84 43.76
CA VAL A 8 -1.43 -34.71 42.61
C VAL A 8 -2.24 -34.61 41.31
N LEU A 9 -3.31 -35.40 41.16
CA LEU A 9 -4.16 -35.38 39.96
C LEU A 9 -4.87 -34.03 39.77
N ILE A 10 -5.37 -33.43 40.90
CA ILE A 10 -5.98 -32.08 40.83
C ILE A 10 -4.94 -31.01 40.46
N VAL A 11 -3.72 -31.11 40.97
CA VAL A 11 -2.63 -30.15 40.60
C VAL A 11 -2.28 -30.28 39.11
N ILE A 12 -2.15 -31.48 38.60
CA ILE A 12 -1.87 -31.70 37.17
C ILE A 12 -3.01 -31.15 36.29
N LEU A 13 -4.26 -31.40 36.65
CA LEU A 13 -5.42 -30.83 35.91
C LEU A 13 -5.46 -29.33 36.00
N GLY A 14 -5.10 -28.74 37.16
CA GLY A 14 -4.99 -27.28 37.32
C GLY A 14 -3.91 -26.66 36.46
N VAL A 15 -2.74 -27.27 36.37
CA VAL A 15 -1.63 -26.80 35.52
C VAL A 15 -2.00 -26.93 34.04
N LEU A 16 -2.60 -28.06 33.63
CA LEU A 16 -3.08 -28.24 32.24
C LEU A 16 -4.16 -27.22 31.89
N GLY A 17 -5.10 -26.94 32.79
CA GLY A 17 -6.10 -25.90 32.62
C GLY A 17 -5.49 -24.53 32.48
N LEU A 18 -4.49 -24.18 33.30
CA LEU A 18 -3.81 -22.89 33.28
C LEU A 18 -3.05 -22.66 31.94
N VAL A 19 -2.39 -23.68 31.42
CA VAL A 19 -1.64 -23.60 30.14
C VAL A 19 -2.57 -23.55 28.93
N SER A 20 -3.75 -24.18 29.02
CA SER A 20 -4.73 -24.21 27.93
C SER A 20 -5.67 -23.01 27.88
N LEU A 21 -5.71 -22.19 28.91
CA LEU A 21 -6.53 -20.98 28.94
C LEU A 21 -5.91 -19.92 28.02
N PRO A 22 -6.65 -19.42 27.01
CA PRO A 22 -6.16 -18.31 26.19
C PRO A 22 -6.06 -17.05 27.06
N ILE A 23 -4.85 -16.48 27.14
CA ILE A 23 -4.61 -15.23 27.84
C ILE A 23 -4.83 -14.10 26.85
N THR A 24 -6.07 -13.70 26.64
CA THR A 24 -6.42 -12.48 25.92
C THR A 24 -6.90 -11.43 26.87
N GLN A 25 -6.37 -10.21 26.77
CA GLN A 25 -6.77 -9.08 27.63
C GLN A 25 -8.23 -8.69 27.39
N PHE A 26 -8.72 -8.91 26.18
CA PHE A 26 -10.13 -8.75 25.78
C PHE A 26 -10.56 -9.97 24.98
N PRO A 27 -11.77 -10.50 25.23
CA PRO A 27 -12.30 -11.55 24.37
C PRO A 27 -12.44 -11.02 22.94
N ASP A 28 -12.17 -11.88 21.93
CA ASP A 28 -12.38 -11.57 20.50
C ASP A 28 -13.88 -11.46 20.20
N ILE A 29 -14.49 -10.36 20.67
CA ILE A 29 -15.92 -10.06 20.49
C ILE A 29 -16.13 -9.37 19.13
N ALA A 30 -15.10 -8.71 18.61
CA ALA A 30 -15.19 -8.00 17.35
C ALA A 30 -15.18 -8.99 16.17
N PRO A 31 -16.17 -8.91 15.28
CA PRO A 31 -16.20 -9.75 14.08
C PRO A 31 -14.99 -9.41 13.19
N PRO A 32 -14.40 -10.41 12.53
CA PRO A 32 -13.29 -10.17 11.62
C PRO A 32 -13.70 -9.22 10.49
N THR A 33 -12.83 -8.28 10.16
CA THR A 33 -13.09 -7.30 9.10
C THR A 33 -11.93 -7.29 8.10
N VAL A 34 -12.27 -7.27 6.82
CA VAL A 34 -11.31 -7.12 5.71
C VAL A 34 -11.56 -5.78 5.04
N SER A 35 -10.50 -5.00 4.83
CA SER A 35 -10.55 -3.70 4.15
C SER A 35 -9.93 -3.82 2.76
N VAL A 36 -10.67 -3.36 1.76
CA VAL A 36 -10.21 -3.23 0.38
C VAL A 36 -10.07 -1.74 0.07
N ARG A 37 -8.89 -1.32 -0.37
CA ARG A 37 -8.57 0.09 -0.62
C ARG A 37 -7.93 0.27 -1.98
N THR A 38 -8.31 1.35 -2.64
CA THR A 38 -7.68 1.83 -3.87
C THR A 38 -7.90 3.32 -4.02
N SER A 39 -7.22 3.94 -5.00
CA SER A 39 -7.40 5.36 -5.30
C SER A 39 -7.54 5.56 -6.81
N TYR A 40 -8.52 6.38 -7.18
CA TYR A 40 -8.73 6.87 -8.54
C TYR A 40 -8.39 8.35 -8.57
N THR A 41 -7.12 8.67 -8.78
CA THR A 41 -6.62 10.04 -8.74
C THR A 41 -7.34 10.95 -9.74
N GLY A 42 -7.85 12.06 -9.26
CA GLY A 42 -8.57 13.05 -10.08
C GLY A 42 -10.07 12.78 -10.27
N ALA A 43 -10.59 11.66 -9.76
CA ALA A 43 -12.02 11.37 -9.79
C ALA A 43 -12.75 11.97 -8.58
N ASN A 44 -13.98 12.39 -8.76
CA ASN A 44 -14.89 12.76 -7.67
C ASN A 44 -15.55 11.52 -7.06
N ALA A 45 -16.19 11.67 -5.89
CA ALA A 45 -16.81 10.57 -5.16
C ALA A 45 -17.84 9.80 -5.99
N GLN A 46 -18.64 10.47 -6.82
CA GLN A 46 -19.64 9.82 -7.65
C GLN A 46 -19.01 8.95 -8.75
N THR A 47 -17.92 9.41 -9.36
CA THR A 47 -17.17 8.64 -10.35
C THR A 47 -16.50 7.43 -9.69
N VAL A 48 -15.90 7.62 -8.51
CA VAL A 48 -15.32 6.53 -7.71
C VAL A 48 -16.37 5.48 -7.37
N LEU A 49 -17.55 5.91 -6.91
CA LEU A 49 -18.65 5.02 -6.59
C LEU A 49 -19.06 4.15 -7.79
N ASN A 50 -19.28 4.77 -8.94
CA ASN A 50 -19.81 4.07 -10.10
C ASN A 50 -18.76 3.21 -10.83
N SER A 51 -17.52 3.69 -10.92
CA SER A 51 -16.48 3.05 -11.75
C SER A 51 -15.55 2.13 -10.97
N VAL A 52 -15.50 2.25 -9.64
CA VAL A 52 -14.57 1.49 -8.80
C VAL A 52 -15.32 0.67 -7.75
N ILE A 53 -16.13 1.33 -6.94
CA ILE A 53 -16.80 0.66 -5.81
C ILE A 53 -17.84 -0.34 -6.32
N ALA A 54 -18.74 0.07 -7.21
CA ALA A 54 -19.82 -0.80 -7.68
C ALA A 54 -19.33 -2.11 -8.32
N PRO A 55 -18.33 -2.13 -9.23
CA PRO A 55 -17.78 -3.38 -9.75
C PRO A 55 -17.08 -4.24 -8.69
N LEU A 56 -16.40 -3.59 -7.71
CA LEU A 56 -15.77 -4.33 -6.62
C LEU A 56 -16.79 -4.93 -5.67
N GLU A 57 -17.83 -4.18 -5.29
CA GLU A 57 -18.93 -4.69 -4.46
C GLU A 57 -19.64 -5.87 -5.10
N GLU A 58 -19.96 -5.77 -6.40
CA GLU A 58 -20.58 -6.85 -7.14
C GLU A 58 -19.74 -8.12 -7.12
N ALA A 59 -18.43 -8.00 -7.31
CA ALA A 59 -17.51 -9.13 -7.28
C ALA A 59 -17.33 -9.71 -5.88
N ILE A 60 -17.25 -8.87 -4.85
CA ILE A 60 -17.05 -9.27 -3.45
C ILE A 60 -18.34 -9.88 -2.87
N ASN A 61 -19.49 -9.43 -3.33
CA ASN A 61 -20.78 -9.91 -2.85
C ASN A 61 -20.86 -11.45 -2.93
N GLY A 62 -21.35 -12.06 -1.85
CA GLY A 62 -21.44 -13.52 -1.74
C GLY A 62 -20.11 -14.21 -1.38
N VAL A 63 -19.14 -13.51 -0.81
CA VAL A 63 -18.00 -14.13 -0.13
C VAL A 63 -18.53 -14.93 1.07
N GLU A 64 -17.98 -16.11 1.29
CA GLU A 64 -18.37 -17.01 2.37
C GLU A 64 -18.27 -16.36 3.75
N ASN A 65 -19.27 -16.55 4.58
CA ASN A 65 -19.39 -15.98 5.93
C ASN A 65 -19.42 -14.45 6.01
N MET A 66 -19.60 -13.74 4.89
CA MET A 66 -19.82 -12.30 4.91
C MET A 66 -21.14 -12.00 5.63
N ASP A 67 -21.12 -10.99 6.51
CA ASP A 67 -22.31 -10.46 7.19
C ASP A 67 -22.84 -9.24 6.45
N TYR A 68 -22.00 -8.20 6.36
CA TYR A 68 -22.30 -6.99 5.58
C TYR A 68 -21.02 -6.34 5.05
N MET A 69 -21.19 -5.42 4.12
CA MET A 69 -20.11 -4.55 3.65
C MET A 69 -20.54 -3.10 3.64
N THR A 70 -19.58 -2.20 3.86
CA THR A 70 -19.76 -0.76 3.86
C THR A 70 -18.70 -0.14 2.97
N SER A 71 -19.11 0.76 2.08
CA SER A 71 -18.18 1.41 1.15
C SER A 71 -18.18 2.91 1.35
N THR A 72 -17.00 3.50 1.19
CA THR A 72 -16.80 4.94 1.28
C THR A 72 -16.02 5.43 0.06
N ALA A 73 -16.54 6.44 -0.60
CA ALA A 73 -15.89 7.18 -1.67
C ALA A 73 -15.63 8.61 -1.25
N THR A 74 -14.44 9.14 -1.55
CA THR A 74 -14.07 10.53 -1.25
C THR A 74 -13.95 11.37 -2.53
N ASN A 75 -14.07 12.69 -2.41
CA ASN A 75 -13.83 13.60 -3.52
C ASN A 75 -12.31 13.74 -3.87
N THR A 76 -11.45 13.14 -3.08
CA THR A 76 -10.01 13.01 -3.36
C THR A 76 -9.68 11.80 -4.24
N GLY A 77 -10.69 10.99 -4.57
CA GLY A 77 -10.53 9.80 -5.39
C GLY A 77 -10.30 8.51 -4.62
N ASP A 78 -10.30 8.53 -3.29
CA ASP A 78 -10.08 7.33 -2.49
C ASP A 78 -11.34 6.49 -2.38
N ALA A 79 -11.18 5.18 -2.52
CA ALA A 79 -12.20 4.16 -2.34
C ALA A 79 -11.80 3.21 -1.21
N THR A 80 -12.70 2.98 -0.27
CA THR A 80 -12.53 2.00 0.79
C THR A 80 -13.79 1.16 0.92
N ILE A 81 -13.65 -0.17 0.89
CA ILE A 81 -14.72 -1.14 1.13
C ILE A 81 -14.32 -1.93 2.38
N GLU A 82 -15.17 -1.92 3.38
CA GLU A 82 -15.00 -2.69 4.60
C GLU A 82 -15.99 -3.84 4.62
N ILE A 83 -15.49 -5.05 4.69
CA ILE A 83 -16.27 -6.28 4.69
C ILE A 83 -16.19 -6.88 6.09
N THR A 84 -17.34 -7.00 6.75
CA THR A 84 -17.47 -7.60 8.07
C THR A 84 -17.97 -9.03 7.93
N PHE A 85 -17.32 -9.94 8.62
CA PHE A 85 -17.62 -11.37 8.60
C PHE A 85 -18.32 -11.81 9.88
N LYS A 86 -18.98 -12.95 9.82
CA LYS A 86 -19.58 -13.58 11.01
C LYS A 86 -18.50 -13.93 12.02
N GLN A 87 -18.86 -13.84 13.30
CA GLN A 87 -17.96 -14.22 14.39
C GLN A 87 -17.50 -15.68 14.25
N GLY A 88 -16.21 -15.92 14.51
CA GLY A 88 -15.59 -17.24 14.36
C GLY A 88 -15.07 -17.56 12.96
N THR A 89 -15.21 -16.62 12.00
CA THR A 89 -14.58 -16.75 10.69
C THR A 89 -13.08 -16.50 10.81
N ASP A 90 -12.26 -17.34 10.15
CA ASP A 90 -10.82 -17.16 10.07
C ASP A 90 -10.49 -15.89 9.26
N PRO A 91 -9.82 -14.88 9.86
CA PRO A 91 -9.52 -13.63 9.18
C PRO A 91 -8.56 -13.81 7.99
N ASP A 92 -7.67 -14.80 8.04
CA ASP A 92 -6.71 -15.06 6.97
C ASP A 92 -7.41 -15.63 5.74
N MET A 93 -8.27 -16.61 5.94
CA MET A 93 -9.08 -17.19 4.87
C MET A 93 -10.08 -16.18 4.30
N ALA A 94 -10.66 -15.34 5.14
CA ALA A 94 -11.55 -14.27 4.71
C ALA A 94 -10.81 -13.28 3.78
N ALA A 95 -9.60 -12.83 4.15
CA ALA A 95 -8.80 -11.94 3.33
C ALA A 95 -8.40 -12.58 1.99
N VAL A 96 -8.03 -13.86 1.98
CA VAL A 96 -7.71 -14.61 0.75
C VAL A 96 -8.93 -14.70 -0.17
N ASN A 97 -10.10 -15.01 0.38
CA ASN A 97 -11.34 -15.11 -0.38
C ASN A 97 -11.75 -13.77 -0.99
N VAL A 98 -11.65 -12.67 -0.23
CA VAL A 98 -11.87 -11.32 -0.74
C VAL A 98 -10.86 -10.97 -1.83
N GLN A 99 -9.56 -11.23 -1.62
CA GLN A 99 -8.52 -10.96 -2.61
C GLN A 99 -8.77 -11.71 -3.93
N ASN A 100 -9.20 -12.96 -3.87
CA ASN A 100 -9.55 -13.74 -5.06
C ASN A 100 -10.71 -13.12 -5.84
N ARG A 101 -11.70 -12.56 -5.14
CA ARG A 101 -12.84 -11.87 -5.76
C ARG A 101 -12.42 -10.52 -6.37
N VAL A 102 -11.63 -9.74 -5.63
CA VAL A 102 -11.04 -8.48 -6.11
C VAL A 102 -10.21 -8.70 -7.37
N SER A 103 -9.39 -9.75 -7.40
CA SER A 103 -8.57 -10.07 -8.57
C SER A 103 -9.42 -10.35 -9.84
N LYS A 104 -10.59 -10.96 -9.70
CA LYS A 104 -11.53 -11.15 -10.81
C LYS A 104 -12.14 -9.84 -11.32
N ALA A 105 -12.34 -8.87 -10.43
CA ALA A 105 -12.90 -7.57 -10.77
C ALA A 105 -11.90 -6.62 -11.44
N GLN A 106 -10.59 -6.87 -11.33
CA GLN A 106 -9.55 -5.96 -11.87
C GLN A 106 -9.71 -5.62 -13.35
N GLY A 107 -10.21 -6.56 -14.15
CA GLY A 107 -10.45 -6.34 -15.58
C GLY A 107 -11.57 -5.35 -15.91
N PHE A 108 -12.42 -5.03 -14.94
CA PHE A 108 -13.53 -4.09 -15.09
C PHE A 108 -13.22 -2.71 -14.52
N LEU A 109 -12.06 -2.54 -13.87
CA LEU A 109 -11.65 -1.28 -13.26
C LEU A 109 -10.94 -0.37 -14.29
N PRO A 110 -11.02 0.96 -14.10
CA PRO A 110 -10.25 1.92 -14.89
C PRO A 110 -8.74 1.63 -14.86
N SER A 111 -8.05 1.95 -15.96
CA SER A 111 -6.59 1.73 -16.08
C SER A 111 -5.77 2.46 -15.01
N GLU A 112 -6.22 3.64 -14.58
CA GLU A 112 -5.59 4.43 -13.54
C GLU A 112 -5.65 3.72 -12.18
N VAL A 113 -6.79 3.09 -11.87
CA VAL A 113 -6.99 2.32 -10.64
C VAL A 113 -6.16 1.04 -10.65
N THR A 114 -6.11 0.35 -11.78
CA THR A 114 -5.30 -0.88 -11.92
C THR A 114 -3.80 -0.60 -11.85
N LYS A 115 -3.33 0.57 -12.29
CA LYS A 115 -1.93 1.01 -12.13
C LYS A 115 -1.56 1.26 -10.67
N VAL A 116 -2.45 1.87 -9.90
CA VAL A 116 -2.28 2.08 -8.45
C VAL A 116 -2.36 0.75 -7.69
N GLY A 117 -3.26 -0.13 -8.15
CA GLY A 117 -3.56 -1.41 -7.54
C GLY A 117 -4.67 -1.35 -6.51
N VAL A 118 -5.28 -2.49 -6.25
CA VAL A 118 -6.29 -2.66 -5.20
C VAL A 118 -5.67 -3.47 -4.07
N GLN A 119 -5.62 -2.88 -2.90
CA GLN A 119 -5.02 -3.49 -1.70
C GLN A 119 -6.11 -4.12 -0.85
N THR A 120 -5.93 -5.37 -0.47
CA THR A 120 -6.78 -6.09 0.48
C THR A 120 -5.99 -6.37 1.74
N SER A 121 -6.49 -5.97 2.88
CA SER A 121 -5.83 -6.15 4.16
C SER A 121 -6.84 -6.56 5.25
N LYS A 122 -6.39 -7.38 6.18
CA LYS A 122 -7.14 -7.64 7.41
C LYS A 122 -7.16 -6.34 8.22
N ARG A 123 -8.32 -5.96 8.72
CA ARG A 123 -8.43 -4.86 9.67
C ARG A 123 -8.39 -5.44 11.08
N GLN A 124 -7.31 -5.18 11.78
CA GLN A 124 -7.29 -5.39 13.22
C GLN A 124 -7.86 -4.15 13.91
N THR A 125 -8.87 -4.35 14.73
CA THR A 125 -9.61 -3.29 15.41
C THR A 125 -8.82 -2.68 16.58
N SER A 126 -7.75 -3.32 17.03
CA SER A 126 -6.95 -2.86 18.16
C SER A 126 -5.51 -2.57 17.75
N MET A 127 -5.06 -1.34 18.00
CA MET A 127 -3.64 -1.02 17.98
C MET A 127 -3.00 -1.54 19.25
N LEU A 128 -1.97 -2.38 19.12
CA LEU A 128 -1.22 -2.92 20.26
C LEU A 128 -0.41 -1.81 20.95
N ILE A 129 0.29 -1.01 20.16
CA ILE A 129 1.15 0.07 20.66
C ILE A 129 1.27 1.18 19.62
N VAL A 130 1.32 2.41 20.10
CA VAL A 130 1.68 3.59 19.33
C VAL A 130 2.88 4.25 19.99
N PHE A 131 3.92 4.50 19.23
CA PHE A 131 5.10 5.22 19.74
C PHE A 131 5.51 6.33 18.80
N SER A 132 6.11 7.37 19.34
CA SER A 132 6.61 8.51 18.59
C SER A 132 8.13 8.47 18.50
N ILE A 133 8.65 8.78 17.33
CA ILE A 133 10.08 8.96 17.10
C ILE A 133 10.35 10.45 17.08
N VAL A 134 11.23 10.92 17.97
CA VAL A 134 11.52 12.34 18.14
C VAL A 134 13.02 12.57 17.95
N ASP A 135 13.38 13.58 17.17
CA ASP A 135 14.74 14.10 17.11
C ASP A 135 14.94 15.19 18.16
N ASN A 136 15.74 14.92 19.17
CA ASN A 136 16.08 15.88 20.22
C ASN A 136 17.17 16.89 19.76
N SER A 137 17.86 16.61 18.64
CA SER A 137 18.92 17.48 18.11
C SER A 137 18.37 18.61 17.25
N GLY A 138 17.13 18.46 16.73
CA GLY A 138 16.51 19.41 15.82
C GLY A 138 17.16 19.46 14.42
N ASN A 139 18.04 18.51 14.10
CA ASN A 139 18.80 18.48 12.84
C ASN A 139 18.03 17.83 11.69
N TYR A 140 17.00 17.02 11.99
CA TYR A 140 16.27 16.27 10.99
C TYR A 140 14.85 16.80 10.82
N SER A 141 14.44 16.95 9.56
CA SER A 141 13.05 17.31 9.26
C SER A 141 12.09 16.17 9.60
N ARG A 142 10.83 16.51 9.87
CA ARG A 142 9.78 15.52 10.10
C ARG A 142 9.69 14.50 8.95
N GLN A 143 9.76 14.97 7.70
CA GLN A 143 9.70 14.11 6.51
C GLN A 143 10.86 13.12 6.47
N PHE A 144 12.06 13.55 6.87
CA PHE A 144 13.21 12.66 6.97
C PHE A 144 12.98 11.55 8.00
N ILE A 145 12.48 11.91 9.19
CA ILE A 145 12.22 10.94 10.27
C ILE A 145 11.14 9.93 9.84
N GLU A 146 10.05 10.38 9.22
CA GLU A 146 8.98 9.53 8.69
C GLU A 146 9.51 8.55 7.64
N ASN A 147 10.31 9.04 6.69
CA ASN A 147 10.93 8.21 5.66
C ASN A 147 11.95 7.22 6.25
N TYR A 148 12.78 7.66 7.18
CA TYR A 148 13.72 6.80 7.90
C TYR A 148 13.00 5.67 8.65
N ALA A 149 11.92 6.01 9.35
CA ALA A 149 11.10 5.04 10.04
C ALA A 149 10.51 4.01 9.07
N LYS A 150 9.96 4.46 7.93
CA LYS A 150 9.37 3.61 6.90
C LYS A 150 10.38 2.62 6.30
N ILE A 151 11.59 3.08 6.02
CA ILE A 151 12.63 2.26 5.35
C ILE A 151 13.36 1.35 6.33
N ASN A 152 13.66 1.85 7.55
CA ASN A 152 14.57 1.15 8.45
C ASN A 152 13.86 0.50 9.64
N ILE A 153 12.82 1.13 10.20
CA ILE A 153 12.19 0.67 11.44
C ILE A 153 11.02 -0.28 11.14
N ILE A 154 10.10 0.12 10.28
CA ILE A 154 8.90 -0.68 9.96
C ILE A 154 9.25 -2.10 9.53
N PRO A 155 10.21 -2.36 8.59
CA PRO A 155 10.53 -3.72 8.20
C PRO A 155 11.12 -4.57 9.33
N GLN A 156 11.78 -3.94 10.32
CA GLN A 156 12.30 -4.66 11.49
C GLN A 156 11.18 -5.02 12.46
N VAL A 157 10.25 -4.10 12.70
CA VAL A 157 9.09 -4.31 13.58
C VAL A 157 8.18 -5.40 13.01
N GLN A 158 7.91 -5.39 11.70
CA GLN A 158 7.08 -6.40 11.03
C GLN A 158 7.67 -7.82 11.08
N ARG A 159 8.98 -7.96 11.33
CA ARG A 159 9.64 -9.26 11.48
C ARG A 159 9.53 -9.85 12.88
N ILE A 160 9.04 -9.08 13.86
CA ILE A 160 8.89 -9.55 15.24
C ILE A 160 7.70 -10.52 15.29
N PRO A 161 7.89 -11.76 15.80
CA PRO A 161 6.78 -12.70 15.94
C PRO A 161 5.64 -12.11 16.78
N GLY A 162 4.42 -12.19 16.29
CA GLY A 162 3.23 -11.62 16.94
C GLY A 162 2.85 -10.21 16.48
N VAL A 163 3.67 -9.54 15.67
CA VAL A 163 3.29 -8.29 15.01
C VAL A 163 2.56 -8.61 13.72
N GLY A 164 1.28 -8.22 13.64
CA GLY A 164 0.45 -8.43 12.45
C GLY A 164 0.69 -7.38 11.37
N ASP A 165 0.85 -6.12 11.77
CA ASP A 165 1.14 -5.00 10.87
C ASP A 165 1.83 -3.86 11.63
N ALA A 166 2.56 -3.02 10.91
CA ALA A 166 3.18 -1.81 11.44
C ALA A 166 3.18 -0.73 10.35
N MET A 167 2.75 0.48 10.71
CA MET A 167 2.67 1.60 9.78
C MET A 167 3.22 2.89 10.38
N VAL A 168 3.67 3.79 9.53
CA VAL A 168 4.00 5.17 9.91
C VAL A 168 2.79 6.05 9.65
N MET A 169 2.35 6.80 10.68
CA MET A 169 1.32 7.82 10.52
C MET A 169 1.96 9.12 10.02
N GLY A 170 2.18 9.22 8.71
CA GLY A 170 2.79 10.38 8.09
C GLY A 170 2.62 10.39 6.58
N ALA A 171 3.10 11.45 5.94
CA ALA A 171 3.07 11.58 4.49
C ALA A 171 4.32 10.94 3.87
N ASP A 172 4.15 10.26 2.74
CA ASP A 172 5.27 9.74 1.98
C ASP A 172 6.13 10.88 1.41
N TYR A 173 7.43 10.62 1.32
CA TYR A 173 8.35 11.53 0.66
C TYR A 173 7.98 11.62 -0.81
N SER A 174 7.56 12.81 -1.26
CA SER A 174 7.10 13.03 -2.63
C SER A 174 7.62 14.34 -3.18
N MET A 175 7.89 14.37 -4.48
CA MET A 175 8.19 15.59 -5.20
C MET A 175 6.89 16.29 -5.59
N ARG A 176 6.74 17.56 -5.23
CA ARG A 176 5.63 18.40 -5.67
C ARG A 176 6.13 19.39 -6.71
N ILE A 177 5.51 19.36 -7.86
CA ILE A 177 5.87 20.22 -8.98
C ILE A 177 4.75 21.22 -9.19
N TRP A 178 5.07 22.50 -9.12
CA TRP A 178 4.15 23.60 -9.32
C TRP A 178 4.32 24.14 -10.73
N LEU A 179 3.26 24.02 -11.54
CA LEU A 179 3.23 24.55 -12.89
C LEU A 179 2.76 26.01 -12.85
N ASP A 180 3.49 26.90 -13.54
CA ASP A 180 3.10 28.31 -13.70
C ASP A 180 2.20 28.46 -14.93
N PRO A 181 0.90 28.80 -14.79
CA PRO A 181 -0.02 28.88 -15.93
C PRO A 181 0.36 29.97 -16.94
N GLN A 182 0.99 31.08 -16.49
CA GLN A 182 1.40 32.15 -17.40
C GLN A 182 2.55 31.72 -18.28
N ARG A 183 3.58 31.13 -17.69
CA ARG A 183 4.73 30.57 -18.46
C ARG A 183 4.28 29.46 -19.40
N MET A 184 3.36 28.61 -18.97
CA MET A 184 2.82 27.55 -19.83
C MET A 184 2.09 28.15 -21.05
N ALA A 185 1.33 29.21 -20.86
CA ALA A 185 0.66 29.90 -21.97
C ALA A 185 1.67 30.57 -22.92
N ASP A 186 2.74 31.21 -22.41
CA ASP A 186 3.79 31.83 -23.20
C ASP A 186 4.51 30.83 -24.14
N TYR A 187 4.68 29.60 -23.66
CA TYR A 187 5.34 28.52 -24.42
C TYR A 187 4.35 27.58 -25.13
N ASN A 188 3.03 27.86 -25.11
CA ASN A 188 1.97 27.01 -25.62
C ASN A 188 2.07 25.55 -25.11
N LEU A 189 2.31 25.38 -23.81
CA LEU A 189 2.38 24.09 -23.13
C LEU A 189 1.09 23.80 -22.39
N MET A 190 0.67 22.52 -22.41
CA MET A 190 -0.44 22.02 -21.61
C MET A 190 0.07 21.19 -20.42
N PRO A 191 -0.70 21.05 -19.33
CA PRO A 191 -0.35 20.14 -18.23
C PRO A 191 -0.11 18.70 -18.67
N SER A 192 -0.77 18.27 -19.74
CA SER A 192 -0.57 16.96 -20.37
C SER A 192 0.86 16.77 -20.91
N ASP A 193 1.43 17.81 -21.53
CA ASP A 193 2.77 17.77 -22.09
C ASP A 193 3.81 17.52 -20.99
N PHE A 194 3.60 18.16 -19.85
CA PHE A 194 4.43 17.95 -18.67
C PHE A 194 4.31 16.52 -18.12
N SER A 195 3.08 16.02 -18.01
CA SER A 195 2.82 14.66 -17.53
C SER A 195 3.44 13.61 -18.45
N GLN A 196 3.40 13.85 -19.75
CA GLN A 196 4.01 12.98 -20.76
C GLN A 196 5.54 13.02 -20.67
N ALA A 197 6.15 14.21 -20.63
CA ALA A 197 7.60 14.37 -20.51
C ALA A 197 8.13 13.72 -19.21
N LEU A 198 7.38 13.84 -18.11
CA LEU A 198 7.71 13.18 -16.85
C LEU A 198 7.64 11.66 -16.97
N ALA A 199 6.61 11.12 -17.62
CA ALA A 199 6.46 9.69 -17.82
C ALA A 199 7.54 9.09 -18.73
N GLU A 200 8.03 9.86 -19.71
CA GLU A 200 9.09 9.44 -20.64
C GLU A 200 10.50 9.53 -20.03
N GLN A 201 10.76 10.56 -19.21
CA GLN A 201 12.10 10.82 -18.67
C GLN A 201 12.32 10.30 -17.25
N ASN A 202 11.26 10.07 -16.48
CA ASN A 202 11.33 9.53 -15.12
C ASN A 202 10.94 8.05 -15.08
N ILE A 203 11.56 7.23 -15.92
CA ILE A 203 11.30 5.80 -16.02
C ILE A 203 12.56 5.00 -15.73
N GLU A 204 12.41 3.85 -15.11
CA GLU A 204 13.47 2.87 -14.99
C GLU A 204 13.39 1.89 -16.17
N ALA A 205 14.38 1.96 -17.06
CA ALA A 205 14.45 1.11 -18.24
C ALA A 205 15.65 0.16 -18.16
N ALA A 206 15.49 -1.02 -18.70
CA ALA A 206 16.56 -1.98 -18.89
C ALA A 206 16.98 -1.95 -20.39
N PRO A 207 17.95 -1.11 -20.78
CA PRO A 207 18.30 -0.90 -22.19
C PRO A 207 19.01 -2.10 -22.84
N GLY A 208 19.36 -3.14 -22.04
CA GLY A 208 20.02 -4.34 -22.53
C GLY A 208 21.53 -4.20 -22.63
N SER A 209 22.14 -4.97 -23.55
CA SER A 209 23.58 -5.01 -23.79
C SER A 209 23.90 -4.88 -25.27
N ILE A 210 25.09 -4.38 -25.57
CA ILE A 210 25.62 -4.27 -26.94
C ILE A 210 26.74 -5.30 -27.11
N GLY A 211 26.82 -5.96 -28.27
CA GLY A 211 27.85 -6.95 -28.61
C GLY A 211 27.42 -8.42 -28.48
N GLU A 212 26.14 -8.70 -28.22
CA GLU A 212 25.62 -10.06 -28.00
C GLU A 212 25.51 -10.90 -29.28
N ARG A 213 25.46 -10.28 -30.45
CA ARG A 213 25.20 -10.94 -31.76
C ARG A 213 26.36 -10.92 -32.76
N GLU A 214 27.44 -10.27 -32.45
CA GLU A 214 28.61 -10.21 -33.32
C GLU A 214 29.78 -10.96 -32.70
N ASN A 215 30.71 -11.41 -33.56
CA ASN A 215 31.92 -12.17 -33.17
C ASN A 215 32.91 -11.28 -32.37
N GLN A 216 32.38 -10.45 -31.48
CA GLN A 216 33.13 -9.56 -30.60
C GLN A 216 33.36 -10.22 -29.26
N SER A 217 34.60 -10.15 -28.78
CA SER A 217 35.03 -10.72 -27.51
C SER A 217 34.60 -9.96 -26.28
N ARG A 218 33.79 -8.87 -26.43
CA ARG A 218 33.37 -7.99 -25.32
C ARG A 218 31.90 -7.63 -25.46
N GLN A 219 31.17 -7.82 -24.39
CA GLN A 219 29.79 -7.38 -24.20
C GLN A 219 29.78 -6.17 -23.26
N TYR A 220 29.03 -5.14 -23.62
CA TYR A 220 28.87 -3.94 -22.80
C TYR A 220 27.42 -3.87 -22.33
N THR A 221 27.20 -3.91 -21.01
CA THR A 221 25.88 -3.67 -20.43
C THR A 221 25.60 -2.18 -20.42
N LEU A 222 24.49 -1.78 -21.04
CA LEU A 222 24.03 -0.39 -20.99
C LEU A 222 23.37 -0.13 -19.63
N ARG A 223 23.72 0.99 -19.01
CA ARG A 223 23.05 1.48 -17.82
C ARG A 223 22.26 2.71 -18.16
N TYR A 224 20.98 2.70 -17.86
CA TYR A 224 20.13 3.88 -17.88
C TYR A 224 20.16 4.52 -16.50
N ARG A 225 20.07 5.86 -16.43
CA ARG A 225 20.19 6.60 -15.16
C ARG A 225 19.03 6.33 -14.19
N GLY A 226 17.90 5.84 -14.70
CA GLY A 226 16.76 5.50 -13.90
C GLY A 226 15.88 6.68 -13.50
N ARG A 227 15.19 6.55 -12.37
CA ARG A 227 14.28 7.58 -11.85
C ARG A 227 15.04 8.79 -11.35
N LEU A 228 14.47 9.95 -11.59
CA LEU A 228 14.97 11.23 -11.07
C LEU A 228 14.80 11.27 -9.55
N SER A 229 15.79 11.77 -8.84
CA SER A 229 15.83 11.73 -7.38
C SER A 229 16.06 13.09 -6.73
N THR A 230 16.64 14.05 -7.46
CA THR A 230 16.98 15.38 -6.94
C THR A 230 16.09 16.47 -7.56
N GLN A 231 15.92 17.58 -6.84
CA GLN A 231 15.17 18.71 -7.34
C GLN A 231 15.74 19.23 -8.68
N GLU A 232 17.06 19.32 -8.79
CA GLU A 232 17.76 19.79 -9.99
C GLU A 232 17.49 18.88 -11.20
N GLU A 233 17.40 17.58 -11.01
CA GLU A 233 17.06 16.64 -12.08
C GLU A 233 15.63 16.84 -12.60
N PHE A 234 14.67 17.14 -11.71
CA PHE A 234 13.29 17.44 -12.10
C PHE A 234 13.16 18.80 -12.78
N GLU A 235 13.95 19.81 -12.38
CA GLU A 235 13.97 21.13 -13.02
C GLU A 235 14.55 21.09 -14.43
N ASN A 236 15.43 20.13 -14.72
CA ASN A 236 16.08 19.95 -16.02
C ASN A 236 15.31 19.00 -16.97
N ILE A 237 14.05 18.64 -16.67
CA ILE A 237 13.21 17.85 -17.56
C ILE A 237 12.95 18.66 -18.85
N VAL A 238 13.27 18.05 -19.99
CA VAL A 238 13.02 18.67 -21.30
C VAL A 238 11.54 18.47 -21.65
N LEU A 239 10.78 19.55 -21.72
CA LEU A 239 9.35 19.53 -22.06
C LEU A 239 9.12 19.48 -23.58
N ARG A 240 9.92 20.19 -24.33
CA ARG A 240 9.84 20.23 -25.80
C ARG A 240 11.23 20.47 -26.40
N SER A 241 11.51 19.80 -27.50
CA SER A 241 12.69 20.03 -28.32
C SER A 241 12.23 20.37 -29.73
N ASN A 242 12.74 21.45 -30.29
CA ASN A 242 12.47 21.84 -31.66
C ASN A 242 13.40 21.09 -32.65
N PRO A 243 13.05 20.99 -33.95
CA PRO A 243 13.91 20.34 -34.95
C PRO A 243 15.28 20.99 -35.15
N ASP A 244 15.43 22.24 -34.73
CA ASP A 244 16.69 23.01 -34.76
C ASP A 244 17.58 22.78 -33.54
N GLY A 245 17.14 21.93 -32.61
CA GLY A 245 17.87 21.59 -31.38
C GLY A 245 17.69 22.60 -30.24
N THR A 246 16.84 23.61 -30.38
CA THR A 246 16.49 24.52 -29.26
C THR A 246 15.51 23.80 -28.32
N ILE A 247 15.73 23.97 -27.00
CA ILE A 247 14.97 23.40 -25.90
C ILE A 247 14.11 24.48 -25.27
#